data_e6c07536790c32d710f8dc13e7052ea6
#
_entry.id   e6c07536790c32d710f8dc13e7052ea6
#
_cell.length_a   1.000
_cell.length_b   1.000
_cell.length_c   1.000
_cell.angle_alpha   90.00
_cell.angle_beta   90.00
_cell.angle_gamma   90.00
#
_symmetry.space_group_name_H-M   'P 1'
#
loop_
_entity.id
_entity.type
_entity.pdbx_description
1 polymer ?
#
loop_
_entity_poly.entity_id
_entity_poly.type
_entity_poly.pdbx_seq_one_letter_code
_entity_poly.pdbx_strand_id
1 'polypeptide(L)'
;DKQISKVGNTLKINGFKKGDVIALYMPQFIETYIAYFAILKIGCVVLPLFSGYGSKAVIERLNIAKAKGIFTVEKTFRKAKEIRMFDQIKNELDQVISLEKIFLLGKEKGKKIFNWENFQNVSDNLKTEETDAEDPAIIHFTSGTTGKPKGCVYTHIGLVAKMSFDEGVLADFKQTDIHFCMADMGWMVGSKSATIASAHGAQMVIAEGVPDFPDEVRFWKLIEKYKVSWTELSPALIRAQMIKDKKLFKDLDLSSLRMI
;
A
#
# COMPACT_ATOMS: atom_id res chain seq x y z
N ASP A 1 14.84 -0.57 6.07
CA ASP A 1 15.25 -1.94 5.74
C ASP A 1 15.14 -2.90 6.93
N LYS A 2 15.63 -2.55 8.14
CA LYS A 2 15.58 -3.42 9.34
C LYS A 2 14.16 -3.92 9.66
N GLN A 3 13.16 -3.04 9.67
CA GLN A 3 11.76 -3.44 9.94
C GLN A 3 11.20 -4.36 8.84
N ILE A 4 11.51 -4.09 7.58
CA ILE A 4 11.15 -4.94 6.44
C ILE A 4 11.73 -6.34 6.64
N SER A 5 13.00 -6.44 7.04
CA SER A 5 13.66 -7.73 7.29
C SER A 5 13.05 -8.49 8.47
N LYS A 6 12.70 -7.80 9.56
CA LYS A 6 12.00 -8.42 10.71
C LYS A 6 10.64 -9.00 10.31
N VAL A 7 9.84 -8.23 9.56
CA VAL A 7 8.54 -8.69 9.07
C VAL A 7 8.73 -9.86 8.10
N GLY A 8 9.67 -9.78 7.16
CA GLY A 8 9.97 -10.87 6.22
C GLY A 8 10.42 -12.16 6.91
N ASN A 9 11.30 -12.06 7.93
CA ASN A 9 11.70 -13.23 8.73
C ASN A 9 10.50 -13.82 9.49
N THR A 10 9.63 -12.98 10.03
CA THR A 10 8.41 -13.45 10.70
C THR A 10 7.50 -14.20 9.73
N LEU A 11 7.35 -13.72 8.51
CA LEU A 11 6.58 -14.43 7.49
C LEU A 11 7.20 -15.80 7.21
N LYS A 12 8.51 -15.90 7.01
CA LYS A 12 9.22 -17.18 6.82
C LYS A 12 9.04 -18.13 8.01
N ILE A 13 9.16 -17.64 9.24
CA ILE A 13 8.96 -18.44 10.48
C ILE A 13 7.50 -18.95 10.57
N ASN A 14 6.53 -18.20 10.05
CA ASN A 14 5.13 -18.61 9.98
C ASN A 14 4.79 -19.47 8.75
N GLY A 15 5.78 -19.95 8.00
CA GLY A 15 5.63 -20.93 6.94
C GLY A 15 5.37 -20.36 5.54
N PHE A 16 5.40 -19.03 5.36
CA PHE A 16 5.24 -18.42 4.05
C PHE A 16 6.46 -18.65 3.17
N LYS A 17 6.22 -18.95 1.91
CA LYS A 17 7.23 -19.29 0.90
C LYS A 17 7.01 -18.48 -0.37
N LYS A 18 8.04 -18.41 -1.22
CA LYS A 18 7.99 -17.83 -2.55
C LYS A 18 6.73 -18.28 -3.30
N GLY A 19 6.00 -17.31 -3.87
CA GLY A 19 4.74 -17.53 -4.61
C GLY A 19 3.48 -17.55 -3.74
N ASP A 20 3.57 -17.59 -2.41
CA ASP A 20 2.39 -17.48 -1.55
C ASP A 20 1.78 -16.08 -1.63
N VAL A 21 0.46 -16.00 -1.70
CA VAL A 21 -0.25 -14.73 -1.78
C VAL A 21 -0.58 -14.20 -0.39
N ILE A 22 -0.17 -12.94 -0.13
CA ILE A 22 -0.45 -12.24 1.13
C ILE A 22 -1.15 -10.92 0.85
N ALA A 23 -2.33 -10.75 1.42
CA ALA A 23 -3.13 -9.56 1.22
C ALA A 23 -2.68 -8.41 2.12
N LEU A 24 -2.80 -7.17 1.61
CA LEU A 24 -2.67 -5.93 2.36
C LEU A 24 -4.01 -5.20 2.38
N TYR A 25 -4.75 -5.31 3.47
CA TYR A 25 -5.97 -4.56 3.72
C TYR A 25 -5.71 -3.56 4.83
N MET A 26 -4.97 -2.51 4.49
CA MET A 26 -4.45 -1.50 5.42
C MET A 26 -4.55 -0.10 4.80
N PRO A 27 -4.74 0.96 5.61
CA PRO A 27 -4.66 2.34 5.13
C PRO A 27 -3.21 2.74 4.87
N GLN A 28 -2.96 4.01 4.51
CA GLN A 28 -1.64 4.57 4.27
C GLN A 28 -0.84 4.78 5.57
N PHE A 29 -0.40 3.69 6.20
CA PHE A 29 0.51 3.68 7.34
C PHE A 29 1.92 3.30 6.90
N ILE A 30 2.93 3.65 7.68
CA ILE A 30 4.29 3.20 7.42
C ILE A 30 4.39 1.67 7.45
N GLU A 31 3.62 1.01 8.31
CA GLU A 31 3.54 -0.43 8.43
C GLU A 31 3.03 -1.10 7.14
N THR A 32 2.15 -0.44 6.39
CA THR A 32 1.65 -0.93 5.10
C THR A 32 2.79 -1.06 4.09
N TYR A 33 3.67 -0.05 4.03
CA TYR A 33 4.84 -0.07 3.15
C TYR A 33 5.90 -1.06 3.63
N ILE A 34 6.09 -1.19 4.95
CA ILE A 34 6.98 -2.20 5.52
C ILE A 34 6.49 -3.60 5.15
N ALA A 35 5.20 -3.89 5.31
CA ALA A 35 4.61 -5.17 4.95
C ALA A 35 4.72 -5.44 3.43
N TYR A 36 4.41 -4.43 2.60
CA TYR A 36 4.53 -4.50 1.15
C TYR A 36 5.91 -4.97 0.71
N PHE A 37 6.96 -4.29 1.16
CA PHE A 37 8.32 -4.65 0.81
C PHE A 37 8.79 -5.96 1.46
N ALA A 38 8.32 -6.30 2.66
CA ALA A 38 8.65 -7.55 3.32
C ALA A 38 8.09 -8.76 2.55
N ILE A 39 6.86 -8.66 2.04
CA ILE A 39 6.23 -9.69 1.22
C ILE A 39 7.03 -9.90 -0.06
N LEU A 40 7.37 -8.82 -0.77
CA LEU A 40 8.19 -8.88 -1.99
C LEU A 40 9.60 -9.44 -1.71
N LYS A 41 10.23 -9.03 -0.59
CA LYS A 41 11.60 -9.44 -0.21
C LYS A 41 11.76 -10.94 0.00
N ILE A 42 10.68 -11.64 0.36
CA ILE A 42 10.67 -13.11 0.52
C ILE A 42 10.08 -13.85 -0.69
N GLY A 43 9.87 -13.15 -1.81
CA GLY A 43 9.34 -13.73 -3.05
C GLY A 43 7.86 -14.10 -2.99
N CYS A 44 7.12 -13.62 -1.98
CA CYS A 44 5.67 -13.76 -1.91
C CYS A 44 4.98 -12.73 -2.81
N VAL A 45 3.72 -12.98 -3.13
CA VAL A 45 2.89 -12.14 -3.99
C VAL A 45 2.04 -11.20 -3.14
N VAL A 46 2.14 -9.91 -3.37
CA VAL A 46 1.31 -8.91 -2.69
C VAL A 46 -0.07 -8.86 -3.33
N LEU A 47 -1.11 -8.91 -2.50
CA LEU A 47 -2.49 -8.64 -2.90
C LEU A 47 -2.98 -7.37 -2.20
N PRO A 48 -2.75 -6.17 -2.77
CA PRO A 48 -3.21 -4.94 -2.17
C PRO A 48 -4.72 -4.82 -2.34
N LEU A 49 -5.42 -4.53 -1.23
CA LEU A 49 -6.87 -4.33 -1.20
C LEU A 49 -7.16 -2.91 -0.77
N PHE A 50 -8.10 -2.26 -1.48
CA PHE A 50 -8.52 -0.91 -1.13
C PHE A 50 -9.08 -0.87 0.29
N SER A 51 -8.52 -0.02 1.14
CA SER A 51 -8.88 0.09 2.57
C SER A 51 -10.34 0.49 2.81
N GLY A 52 -11.05 0.94 1.79
CA GLY A 52 -12.48 1.26 1.82
C GLY A 52 -13.40 0.14 1.37
N TYR A 53 -12.89 -1.06 1.06
CA TYR A 53 -13.76 -2.19 0.73
C TYR A 53 -14.53 -2.69 1.96
N GLY A 54 -15.80 -3.07 1.76
CA GLY A 54 -16.56 -3.83 2.74
C GLY A 54 -16.17 -5.32 2.73
N SER A 55 -16.62 -6.07 3.74
CA SER A 55 -16.25 -7.49 3.94
C SER A 55 -16.44 -8.36 2.70
N LYS A 56 -17.60 -8.30 2.07
CA LYS A 56 -17.89 -9.09 0.85
C LYS A 56 -16.83 -8.92 -0.23
N ALA A 57 -16.42 -7.67 -0.49
CA ALA A 57 -15.43 -7.38 -1.52
C ALA A 57 -14.02 -7.87 -1.14
N VAL A 58 -13.68 -7.83 0.15
CA VAL A 58 -12.41 -8.36 0.68
C VAL A 58 -12.41 -9.88 0.56
N ILE A 59 -13.42 -10.57 1.11
CA ILE A 59 -13.51 -12.04 1.13
C ILE A 59 -13.50 -12.63 -0.27
N GLU A 60 -14.24 -12.04 -1.22
CA GLU A 60 -14.26 -12.48 -2.60
C GLU A 60 -12.85 -12.47 -3.23
N ARG A 61 -12.10 -11.38 -3.03
CA ARG A 61 -10.74 -11.25 -3.58
C ARG A 61 -9.73 -12.17 -2.92
N LEU A 62 -9.82 -12.33 -1.60
CA LEU A 62 -9.00 -13.31 -0.86
C LEU A 62 -9.20 -14.72 -1.41
N ASN A 63 -10.45 -15.11 -1.64
CA ASN A 63 -10.79 -16.44 -2.19
C ASN A 63 -10.30 -16.62 -3.64
N ILE A 64 -10.52 -15.63 -4.52
CA ILE A 64 -10.06 -15.69 -5.91
C ILE A 64 -8.53 -15.81 -5.96
N ALA A 65 -7.82 -15.03 -5.18
CA ALA A 65 -6.36 -15.04 -5.14
C ALA A 65 -5.78 -16.18 -4.28
N LYS A 66 -6.62 -16.95 -3.58
CA LYS A 66 -6.22 -17.99 -2.63
C LYS A 66 -5.20 -17.46 -1.60
N ALA A 67 -5.48 -16.29 -1.05
CA ALA A 67 -4.58 -15.65 -0.10
C ALA A 67 -4.39 -16.51 1.15
N LYS A 68 -3.13 -16.75 1.53
CA LYS A 68 -2.74 -17.50 2.74
C LYS A 68 -2.59 -16.60 3.96
N GLY A 69 -2.26 -15.33 3.75
CA GLY A 69 -2.10 -14.34 4.81
C GLY A 69 -2.81 -13.05 4.49
N ILE A 70 -3.13 -12.29 5.53
CA ILE A 70 -3.64 -10.92 5.41
C ILE A 70 -3.02 -10.03 6.47
N PHE A 71 -2.49 -8.88 6.05
CA PHE A 71 -2.18 -7.77 6.93
C PHE A 71 -3.38 -6.85 7.01
N THR A 72 -3.75 -6.46 8.23
CA THR A 72 -4.85 -5.52 8.48
C THR A 72 -4.63 -4.72 9.75
N VAL A 73 -5.48 -3.74 10.01
CA VAL A 73 -5.42 -2.89 11.19
C VAL A 73 -6.70 -3.04 12.01
N GLU A 74 -6.57 -2.93 13.33
CA GLU A 74 -7.76 -2.95 14.21
C GLU A 74 -8.65 -1.75 13.90
N LYS A 75 -8.04 -0.55 13.78
CA LYS A 75 -8.77 0.69 13.50
C LYS A 75 -7.94 1.70 12.74
N THR A 76 -8.64 2.59 12.05
CA THR A 76 -8.09 3.79 11.40
C THR A 76 -9.06 4.95 11.54
N PHE A 77 -8.66 6.13 11.09
CA PHE A 77 -9.51 7.32 11.10
C PHE A 77 -9.71 7.89 9.70
N ARG A 78 -10.95 8.25 9.38
CA ARG A 78 -11.28 8.96 8.15
C ARG A 78 -12.15 10.16 8.48
N LYS A 79 -11.64 11.39 8.24
CA LYS A 79 -12.32 12.65 8.62
C LYS A 79 -12.77 12.65 10.08
N ALA A 80 -11.85 12.34 11.01
CA ALA A 80 -12.07 12.20 12.45
C ALA A 80 -13.03 11.06 12.88
N LYS A 81 -13.62 10.31 11.95
CA LYS A 81 -14.46 9.16 12.27
C LYS A 81 -13.59 7.91 12.43
N GLU A 82 -13.68 7.25 13.58
CA GLU A 82 -13.05 5.94 13.79
C GLU A 82 -13.71 4.88 12.89
N ILE A 83 -12.90 4.11 12.21
CA ILE A 83 -13.31 2.96 11.39
C ILE A 83 -12.60 1.73 11.95
N ARG A 84 -13.37 0.80 12.48
CA ARG A 84 -12.87 -0.48 13.01
C ARG A 84 -12.74 -1.48 11.85
N MET A 85 -11.60 -1.41 11.15
CA MET A 85 -11.40 -2.18 9.91
C MET A 85 -11.44 -3.68 10.13
N PHE A 86 -10.77 -4.18 11.17
CA PHE A 86 -10.76 -5.61 11.45
C PHE A 86 -12.15 -6.14 11.82
N ASP A 87 -12.94 -5.37 12.59
CA ASP A 87 -14.31 -5.75 12.94
C ASP A 87 -15.22 -5.94 11.72
N GLN A 88 -14.94 -5.22 10.62
CA GLN A 88 -15.73 -5.34 9.39
C GLN A 88 -15.55 -6.69 8.69
N ILE A 89 -14.41 -7.35 8.87
CA ILE A 89 -14.07 -8.56 8.11
C ILE A 89 -13.94 -9.81 8.99
N LYS A 90 -13.65 -9.68 10.28
CA LYS A 90 -13.23 -10.80 11.16
C LYS A 90 -14.19 -11.98 11.18
N ASN A 91 -15.50 -11.72 11.17
CA ASN A 91 -16.54 -12.76 11.25
C ASN A 91 -16.71 -13.53 9.93
N GLU A 92 -16.18 -13.01 8.82
CA GLU A 92 -16.29 -13.62 7.49
C GLU A 92 -14.98 -14.25 7.02
N LEU A 93 -13.86 -14.02 7.72
CA LEU A 93 -12.54 -14.54 7.33
C LEU A 93 -12.49 -16.08 7.32
N ASP A 94 -13.33 -16.77 8.10
CA ASP A 94 -13.41 -18.23 8.08
C ASP A 94 -13.98 -18.78 6.75
N GLN A 95 -14.60 -17.95 5.92
CA GLN A 95 -15.03 -18.31 4.56
C GLN A 95 -13.84 -18.37 3.59
N VAL A 96 -12.65 -17.91 3.99
CA VAL A 96 -11.43 -17.98 3.18
C VAL A 96 -10.64 -19.21 3.59
N ILE A 97 -10.88 -20.33 2.89
CA ILE A 97 -10.31 -21.65 3.21
C ILE A 97 -8.77 -21.63 3.20
N SER A 98 -8.18 -20.86 2.28
CA SER A 98 -6.73 -20.75 2.14
C SER A 98 -6.05 -19.90 3.23
N LEU A 99 -6.82 -19.17 4.06
CA LEU A 99 -6.26 -18.22 5.02
C LEU A 99 -5.70 -18.92 6.26
N GLU A 100 -4.39 -18.83 6.43
CA GLU A 100 -3.65 -19.44 7.52
C GLU A 100 -3.34 -18.45 8.65
N LYS A 101 -3.02 -17.18 8.31
CA LYS A 101 -2.57 -16.15 9.25
C LYS A 101 -3.18 -14.77 8.99
N ILE A 102 -3.39 -14.06 10.08
CA ILE A 102 -3.85 -12.66 10.12
C ILE A 102 -2.77 -11.87 10.87
N PHE A 103 -2.11 -10.94 10.19
CA PHE A 103 -1.13 -10.04 10.77
C PHE A 103 -1.83 -8.73 11.12
N LEU A 104 -2.04 -8.49 12.42
CA LEU A 104 -2.88 -7.41 12.90
C LEU A 104 -2.06 -6.28 13.54
N LEU A 105 -2.19 -5.08 13.01
CA LEU A 105 -1.78 -3.85 13.70
C LEU A 105 -2.90 -3.48 14.71
N GLY A 106 -2.81 -4.05 15.89
CA GLY A 106 -3.82 -3.94 16.93
C GLY A 106 -3.50 -4.86 18.12
N LYS A 107 -4.46 -5.01 19.02
CA LYS A 107 -4.30 -5.79 20.26
C LYS A 107 -5.22 -7.02 20.36
N GLU A 108 -6.15 -7.18 19.42
CA GLU A 108 -7.08 -8.33 19.43
C GLU A 108 -6.29 -9.64 19.29
N LYS A 109 -6.72 -10.69 20.01
CA LYS A 109 -6.05 -11.99 20.04
C LYS A 109 -6.92 -13.07 19.42
N GLY A 110 -6.29 -14.07 18.79
CA GLY A 110 -6.99 -15.20 18.19
C GLY A 110 -6.02 -16.26 17.68
N LYS A 111 -6.52 -17.46 17.39
CA LYS A 111 -5.70 -18.59 16.97
C LYS A 111 -4.85 -18.34 15.72
N LYS A 112 -5.40 -17.58 14.75
CA LYS A 112 -4.71 -17.22 13.50
C LYS A 112 -4.08 -15.83 13.56
N ILE A 113 -4.26 -15.06 14.65
CA ILE A 113 -3.84 -13.66 14.75
C ILE A 113 -2.40 -13.59 15.27
N PHE A 114 -1.59 -12.83 14.57
CA PHE A 114 -0.23 -12.45 14.93
C PHE A 114 -0.15 -10.92 15.00
N ASN A 115 0.05 -10.37 16.18
CA ASN A 115 0.07 -8.92 16.37
C ASN A 115 1.38 -8.29 15.91
N TRP A 116 1.31 -7.06 15.41
CA TRP A 116 2.46 -6.33 14.89
C TRP A 116 3.61 -6.17 15.87
N GLU A 117 3.32 -6.00 17.16
CA GLU A 117 4.33 -5.87 18.22
C GLU A 117 5.30 -7.07 18.30
N ASN A 118 4.83 -8.25 17.91
CA ASN A 118 5.63 -9.47 17.95
C ASN A 118 6.74 -9.52 16.89
N PHE A 119 6.71 -8.67 15.86
CA PHE A 119 7.77 -8.56 14.85
C PHE A 119 9.07 -7.99 15.43
N GLN A 120 9.01 -7.26 16.55
CA GLN A 120 10.17 -6.59 17.12
C GLN A 120 11.25 -7.55 17.64
N ASN A 121 10.85 -8.74 18.06
CA ASN A 121 11.73 -9.75 18.67
C ASN A 121 12.37 -10.71 17.65
N VAL A 122 12.24 -10.41 16.36
CA VAL A 122 12.77 -11.26 15.27
C VAL A 122 14.01 -10.60 14.67
N SER A 123 14.95 -11.43 14.20
CA SER A 123 16.19 -10.97 13.54
C SER A 123 15.88 -10.03 12.36
N ASP A 124 16.71 -9.02 12.20
CA ASP A 124 16.69 -8.10 11.05
C ASP A 124 17.67 -8.51 9.93
N ASN A 125 18.34 -9.66 10.09
CA ASN A 125 19.15 -10.27 9.04
C ASN A 125 18.28 -11.16 8.16
N LEU A 126 17.94 -10.67 6.97
CA LEU A 126 17.12 -11.38 5.98
C LEU A 126 17.77 -11.27 4.60
N LYS A 127 18.21 -12.41 4.05
CA LYS A 127 18.60 -12.48 2.63
C LYS A 127 17.32 -12.32 1.77
N THR A 128 17.40 -11.44 0.77
CA THR A 128 16.35 -11.30 -0.24
C THR A 128 16.22 -12.61 -1.02
N GLU A 129 15.00 -13.06 -1.25
CA GLU A 129 14.72 -14.27 -2.02
C GLU A 129 15.09 -14.07 -3.48
N GLU A 130 15.66 -15.09 -4.09
CA GLU A 130 15.96 -15.09 -5.53
C GLU A 130 14.68 -15.38 -6.32
N THR A 131 14.28 -14.43 -7.16
CA THR A 131 13.10 -14.54 -8.01
C THR A 131 13.49 -14.48 -9.48
N ASP A 132 12.75 -15.20 -10.31
CA ASP A 132 12.84 -15.02 -11.75
C ASP A 132 12.12 -13.73 -12.18
N ALA A 133 12.51 -13.20 -13.32
CA ALA A 133 11.93 -11.97 -13.86
C ALA A 133 10.41 -12.06 -14.02
N GLU A 134 9.92 -13.23 -14.41
CA GLU A 134 8.50 -13.52 -14.67
C GLU A 134 7.74 -14.04 -13.44
N ASP A 135 8.40 -14.18 -12.28
CA ASP A 135 7.70 -14.54 -11.05
C ASP A 135 6.64 -13.49 -10.69
N PRO A 136 5.44 -13.89 -10.27
CA PRO A 136 4.42 -12.97 -9.80
C PRO A 136 4.88 -12.15 -8.61
N ALA A 137 4.65 -10.84 -8.65
CA ALA A 137 4.97 -9.91 -7.57
C ALA A 137 3.72 -9.31 -6.93
N ILE A 138 2.75 -8.89 -7.75
CA ILE A 138 1.54 -8.20 -7.27
C ILE A 138 0.32 -8.70 -8.05
N ILE A 139 -0.82 -8.80 -7.37
CA ILE A 139 -2.13 -9.03 -7.97
C ILE A 139 -3.03 -7.82 -7.68
N HIS A 140 -3.35 -7.01 -8.70
CA HIS A 140 -4.34 -5.96 -8.58
C HIS A 140 -5.68 -6.38 -9.18
N PHE A 141 -6.76 -6.16 -8.42
CA PHE A 141 -8.11 -6.43 -8.93
C PHE A 141 -8.71 -5.22 -9.65
N THR A 142 -9.24 -5.46 -10.83
CA THR A 142 -10.07 -4.52 -11.57
C THR A 142 -11.55 -4.87 -11.44
N SER A 143 -12.44 -3.90 -11.69
CA SER A 143 -13.89 -4.09 -11.59
C SER A 143 -14.46 -5.10 -12.59
N GLY A 144 -13.69 -5.45 -13.62
CA GLY A 144 -14.11 -6.37 -14.68
C GLY A 144 -15.38 -5.92 -15.43
N THR A 145 -15.41 -6.09 -16.73
CA THR A 145 -16.59 -5.75 -17.57
C THR A 145 -17.77 -6.70 -17.35
N THR A 146 -17.53 -7.88 -16.75
CA THR A 146 -18.53 -8.93 -16.48
C THR A 146 -19.09 -8.91 -15.06
N GLY A 147 -18.77 -7.88 -14.26
CA GLY A 147 -19.22 -7.72 -12.87
C GLY A 147 -18.43 -8.52 -11.83
N LYS A 148 -17.65 -9.54 -12.23
CA LYS A 148 -16.75 -10.23 -11.30
C LYS A 148 -15.37 -9.58 -11.30
N PRO A 149 -14.71 -9.43 -10.12
CA PRO A 149 -13.36 -8.87 -10.06
C PRO A 149 -12.37 -9.78 -10.81
N LYS A 150 -11.47 -9.16 -11.58
CA LYS A 150 -10.40 -9.85 -12.32
C LYS A 150 -9.06 -9.45 -11.73
N GLY A 151 -8.23 -10.42 -11.35
CA GLY A 151 -6.88 -10.20 -10.85
C GLY A 151 -5.90 -10.03 -12.01
N CYS A 152 -5.30 -8.86 -12.12
CA CYS A 152 -4.18 -8.58 -13.03
C CYS A 152 -2.88 -8.89 -12.29
N VAL A 153 -2.08 -9.81 -12.83
CA VAL A 153 -0.81 -10.21 -12.23
C VAL A 153 0.32 -9.39 -12.85
N TYR A 154 1.13 -8.79 -12.00
CA TYR A 154 2.37 -8.08 -12.37
C TYR A 154 3.55 -8.90 -11.91
N THR A 155 4.53 -9.10 -12.81
CA THR A 155 5.77 -9.80 -12.49
C THR A 155 6.78 -8.86 -11.84
N HIS A 156 7.82 -9.42 -11.22
CA HIS A 156 8.87 -8.62 -10.58
C HIS A 156 9.54 -7.67 -11.58
N ILE A 157 9.97 -8.16 -12.75
CA ILE A 157 10.60 -7.29 -13.76
C ILE A 157 9.58 -6.37 -14.42
N GLY A 158 8.38 -6.86 -14.73
CA GLY A 158 7.33 -6.07 -15.38
C GLY A 158 6.93 -4.86 -14.55
N LEU A 159 6.82 -5.03 -13.22
CA LEU A 159 6.53 -3.94 -12.31
C LEU A 159 7.66 -2.89 -12.31
N VAL A 160 8.90 -3.32 -12.05
CA VAL A 160 10.03 -2.40 -11.89
C VAL A 160 10.42 -1.76 -13.22
N ALA A 161 10.59 -2.56 -14.28
CA ALA A 161 11.03 -2.04 -15.58
C ALA A 161 10.02 -1.07 -16.19
N LYS A 162 8.73 -1.45 -16.20
CA LYS A 162 7.67 -0.58 -16.76
C LYS A 162 7.58 0.74 -16.01
N MET A 163 7.56 0.68 -14.68
CA MET A 163 7.42 1.89 -13.87
C MET A 163 8.66 2.76 -13.89
N SER A 164 9.85 2.16 -13.87
CA SER A 164 11.09 2.93 -13.99
C SER A 164 11.21 3.62 -15.36
N PHE A 165 10.74 2.98 -16.43
CA PHE A 165 10.72 3.60 -17.74
C PHE A 165 9.71 4.75 -17.82
N ASP A 166 8.46 4.51 -17.39
CA ASP A 166 7.42 5.53 -17.48
C ASP A 166 7.77 6.76 -16.63
N GLU A 167 8.15 6.55 -15.39
CA GLU A 167 8.38 7.66 -14.48
C GLU A 167 9.80 8.24 -14.62
N GLY A 168 10.82 7.41 -14.76
CA GLY A 168 12.20 7.87 -14.88
C GLY A 168 12.50 8.51 -16.24
N VAL A 169 12.00 7.92 -17.33
CA VAL A 169 12.29 8.40 -18.69
C VAL A 169 11.23 9.38 -19.19
N LEU A 170 9.94 9.02 -19.09
CA LEU A 170 8.87 9.83 -19.67
C LEU A 170 8.45 10.99 -18.77
N ALA A 171 8.43 10.78 -17.44
CA ALA A 171 8.03 11.80 -16.47
C ALA A 171 9.21 12.43 -15.72
N ASP A 172 10.46 12.13 -16.11
CA ASP A 172 11.69 12.72 -15.56
C ASP A 172 11.83 12.60 -14.04
N PHE A 173 11.39 11.46 -13.46
CA PHE A 173 11.51 11.19 -12.03
C PHE A 173 12.96 10.92 -11.64
N LYS A 174 13.46 11.58 -10.60
CA LYS A 174 14.88 11.56 -10.21
C LYS A 174 15.08 11.09 -8.77
N GLN A 175 16.27 10.59 -8.48
CA GLN A 175 16.69 10.26 -7.12
C GLN A 175 16.57 11.45 -6.15
N THR A 176 16.73 12.67 -6.65
CA THR A 176 16.63 13.90 -5.87
C THR A 176 15.19 14.33 -5.59
N ASP A 177 14.20 13.67 -6.19
CA ASP A 177 12.80 14.01 -5.98
C ASP A 177 12.31 13.58 -4.60
N ILE A 178 11.39 14.36 -4.09
CA ILE A 178 10.57 14.02 -2.94
C ILE A 178 9.17 13.71 -3.47
N HIS A 179 8.83 12.43 -3.48
CA HIS A 179 7.57 11.93 -4.00
C HIS A 179 6.47 11.94 -2.96
N PHE A 180 5.27 12.34 -3.36
CA PHE A 180 4.09 12.28 -2.52
C PHE A 180 2.86 11.85 -3.30
N CYS A 181 2.19 10.79 -2.84
CA CYS A 181 0.93 10.33 -3.41
C CYS A 181 0.01 9.83 -2.28
N MET A 182 -1.24 10.29 -2.28
CA MET A 182 -2.25 9.84 -1.31
C MET A 182 -3.17 8.73 -1.86
N ALA A 183 -2.80 8.10 -2.97
CA ALA A 183 -3.55 6.96 -3.47
C ALA A 183 -3.36 5.74 -2.58
N ASP A 184 -4.47 5.09 -2.20
CA ASP A 184 -4.48 3.84 -1.44
C ASP A 184 -3.72 2.73 -2.18
N MET A 185 -3.03 1.85 -1.41
CA MET A 185 -2.25 0.74 -1.96
C MET A 185 -3.10 -0.25 -2.79
N GLY A 186 -4.39 -0.33 -2.52
CA GLY A 186 -5.33 -1.12 -3.33
C GLY A 186 -5.57 -0.61 -4.74
N TRP A 187 -5.09 0.60 -5.05
CA TRP A 187 -5.01 1.13 -6.41
C TRP A 187 -3.60 0.97 -6.96
N MET A 188 -3.51 0.73 -8.27
CA MET A 188 -2.20 0.58 -8.94
C MET A 188 -1.26 1.76 -8.66
N VAL A 189 -1.78 2.98 -8.64
CA VAL A 189 -1.01 4.20 -8.35
C VAL A 189 -0.34 4.14 -6.98
N GLY A 190 -1.00 3.59 -5.95
CA GLY A 190 -0.40 3.45 -4.61
C GLY A 190 0.80 2.51 -4.59
N SER A 191 0.65 1.31 -5.15
CA SER A 191 1.74 0.33 -5.27
C SER A 191 2.86 0.82 -6.20
N LYS A 192 2.48 1.48 -7.31
CA LYS A 192 3.42 2.13 -8.24
C LYS A 192 4.28 3.15 -7.51
N SER A 193 3.66 4.04 -6.74
CA SER A 193 4.37 5.09 -5.99
C SER A 193 5.45 4.54 -5.06
N ALA A 194 5.14 3.47 -4.31
CA ALA A 194 6.11 2.80 -3.44
C ALA A 194 7.28 2.21 -4.24
N THR A 195 6.96 1.53 -5.35
CA THR A 195 7.95 0.88 -6.21
C THR A 195 8.89 1.89 -6.87
N ILE A 196 8.35 2.98 -7.43
CA ILE A 196 9.13 4.02 -8.13
C ILE A 196 10.10 4.70 -7.18
N ALA A 197 9.61 5.19 -6.03
CA ALA A 197 10.44 5.87 -5.07
C ALA A 197 11.63 4.98 -4.64
N SER A 198 11.36 3.69 -4.40
CA SER A 198 12.41 2.74 -4.02
C SER A 198 13.36 2.41 -5.17
N ALA A 199 12.85 2.18 -6.39
CA ALA A 199 13.67 1.83 -7.56
C ALA A 199 14.65 2.95 -7.95
N HIS A 200 14.26 4.22 -7.77
CA HIS A 200 15.10 5.37 -8.06
C HIS A 200 15.89 5.87 -6.85
N GLY A 201 15.71 5.28 -5.66
CA GLY A 201 16.35 5.74 -4.43
C GLY A 201 15.88 7.12 -3.97
N ALA A 202 14.68 7.53 -4.36
CA ALA A 202 14.09 8.81 -4.02
C ALA A 202 13.40 8.77 -2.65
N GLN A 203 13.14 9.94 -2.09
CA GLN A 203 12.39 10.07 -0.85
C GLN A 203 10.88 9.97 -1.13
N MET A 204 10.14 9.41 -0.18
CA MET A 204 8.68 9.32 -0.25
C MET A 204 8.04 9.87 1.02
N VAL A 205 7.07 10.77 0.85
CA VAL A 205 6.20 11.24 1.94
C VAL A 205 5.00 10.31 2.04
N ILE A 206 4.78 9.76 3.23
CA ILE A 206 3.61 8.94 3.56
C ILE A 206 2.73 9.74 4.50
N ALA A 207 1.45 9.90 4.16
CA ALA A 207 0.50 10.63 4.99
C ALA A 207 -0.79 9.85 5.17
N GLU A 208 -1.13 9.59 6.44
CA GLU A 208 -2.41 8.98 6.80
C GLU A 208 -3.58 9.93 6.55
N GLY A 209 -4.75 9.39 6.27
CA GLY A 209 -6.01 10.12 6.18
C GLY A 209 -6.35 10.61 4.78
N VAL A 210 -7.09 11.70 4.69
CA VAL A 210 -7.62 12.22 3.43
C VAL A 210 -7.03 13.59 3.07
N PRO A 211 -7.03 13.97 1.79
CA PRO A 211 -6.34 15.18 1.30
C PRO A 211 -6.99 16.50 1.74
N ASP A 212 -8.22 16.46 2.24
CA ASP A 212 -9.06 17.62 2.54
C ASP A 212 -9.51 17.69 4.02
N PHE A 213 -8.84 16.99 4.94
CA PHE A 213 -9.15 17.01 6.38
C PHE A 213 -7.88 16.81 7.23
N PRO A 214 -7.70 17.52 8.36
CA PRO A 214 -8.62 18.51 8.98
C PRO A 214 -8.68 19.86 8.27
N ASP A 215 -7.82 20.08 7.28
CA ASP A 215 -7.73 21.32 6.52
C ASP A 215 -8.09 21.06 5.06
N GLU A 216 -8.89 21.94 4.46
CA GLU A 216 -9.40 21.78 3.10
C GLU A 216 -8.30 21.73 2.03
N VAL A 217 -7.14 22.33 2.30
CA VAL A 217 -5.97 22.34 1.43
C VAL A 217 -4.80 21.54 2.00
N ARG A 218 -5.09 20.60 2.91
CA ARG A 218 -4.09 19.76 3.58
C ARG A 218 -3.09 19.13 2.60
N PHE A 219 -3.56 18.63 1.47
CA PHE A 219 -2.70 18.04 0.46
C PHE A 219 -1.58 18.99 0.03
N TRP A 220 -1.92 20.22 -0.29
CA TRP A 220 -0.99 21.26 -0.74
C TRP A 220 -0.07 21.74 0.40
N LYS A 221 -0.60 21.84 1.62
CA LYS A 221 0.22 22.15 2.81
C LYS A 221 1.26 21.07 3.11
N LEU A 222 0.97 19.81 2.81
CA LEU A 222 1.95 18.73 2.91
C LEU A 222 3.04 18.88 1.83
N ILE A 223 2.67 19.24 0.62
CA ILE A 223 3.64 19.55 -0.46
C ILE A 223 4.57 20.67 -0.04
N GLU A 224 4.03 21.78 0.44
CA GLU A 224 4.81 22.92 0.95
C GLU A 224 5.73 22.50 2.10
N LYS A 225 5.17 21.86 3.12
CA LYS A 225 5.89 21.47 4.35
C LYS A 225 7.08 20.55 4.08
N TYR A 226 6.89 19.55 3.22
CA TYR A 226 7.90 18.55 2.94
C TYR A 226 8.70 18.84 1.66
N LYS A 227 8.47 20.00 1.02
CA LYS A 227 9.13 20.41 -0.22
C LYS A 227 9.03 19.34 -1.30
N VAL A 228 7.83 18.77 -1.44
CA VAL A 228 7.55 17.75 -2.46
C VAL A 228 7.84 18.32 -3.84
N SER A 229 8.58 17.57 -4.66
CA SER A 229 8.93 17.97 -6.01
C SER A 229 8.16 17.21 -7.09
N TRP A 230 7.61 16.05 -6.74
CA TRP A 230 6.93 15.17 -7.68
C TRP A 230 5.69 14.53 -7.04
N THR A 231 4.52 14.65 -7.68
CA THR A 231 3.26 14.09 -7.14
C THR A 231 2.37 13.55 -8.24
N GLU A 232 1.45 12.67 -7.85
CA GLU A 232 0.40 12.16 -8.74
C GLU A 232 -0.98 12.47 -8.15
N LEU A 233 -1.87 12.98 -8.98
CA LEU A 233 -3.23 13.32 -8.61
C LEU A 233 -4.25 12.57 -9.45
N SER A 234 -5.30 12.08 -8.80
CA SER A 234 -6.45 11.59 -9.55
C SER A 234 -7.27 12.76 -10.10
N PRO A 235 -7.92 12.59 -11.26
CA PRO A 235 -8.85 13.61 -11.80
C PRO A 235 -9.95 13.99 -10.81
N ALA A 236 -10.37 13.05 -9.96
CA ALA A 236 -11.38 13.32 -8.92
C ALA A 236 -10.84 14.28 -7.86
N LEU A 237 -9.58 14.09 -7.40
CA LEU A 237 -8.96 14.98 -6.44
C LEU A 237 -8.74 16.37 -7.04
N ILE A 238 -8.27 16.46 -8.27
CA ILE A 238 -8.09 17.76 -8.97
C ILE A 238 -9.42 18.51 -9.00
N ARG A 239 -10.51 17.89 -9.49
CA ARG A 239 -11.84 18.51 -9.52
C ARG A 239 -12.31 18.94 -8.14
N ALA A 240 -12.11 18.13 -7.11
CA ALA A 240 -12.48 18.48 -5.75
C ALA A 240 -11.70 19.69 -5.21
N GLN A 241 -10.46 19.89 -5.64
CA GLN A 241 -9.67 21.07 -5.26
C GLN A 241 -10.04 22.31 -6.07
N MET A 242 -10.40 22.18 -7.36
CA MET A 242 -10.77 23.31 -8.24
C MET A 242 -12.01 24.08 -7.80
N ILE A 243 -12.94 23.44 -7.08
CA ILE A 243 -14.17 24.09 -6.58
C ILE A 243 -13.97 24.85 -5.27
N LYS A 244 -12.78 24.78 -4.65
CA LYS A 244 -12.45 25.45 -3.40
C LYS A 244 -12.15 26.94 -3.61
N ASP A 245 -12.30 27.75 -2.54
CA ASP A 245 -11.95 29.16 -2.60
C ASP A 245 -10.46 29.32 -2.93
N LYS A 246 -10.17 30.07 -3.99
CA LYS A 246 -8.78 30.35 -4.43
C LYS A 246 -7.95 31.05 -3.36
N LYS A 247 -8.57 31.75 -2.43
CA LYS A 247 -7.87 32.42 -1.30
C LYS A 247 -7.13 31.41 -0.40
N LEU A 248 -7.64 30.17 -0.30
CA LEU A 248 -7.01 29.10 0.50
C LEU A 248 -5.63 28.69 -0.02
N PHE A 249 -5.33 28.98 -1.28
CA PHE A 249 -4.06 28.61 -1.94
C PHE A 249 -3.06 29.77 -2.04
N LYS A 250 -3.50 31.02 -1.75
CA LYS A 250 -2.76 32.23 -2.07
C LYS A 250 -1.39 32.31 -1.40
N ASP A 251 -1.28 31.83 -0.17
CA ASP A 251 -0.08 31.95 0.65
C ASP A 251 0.76 30.66 0.68
N LEU A 252 0.43 29.65 -0.14
CA LEU A 252 1.16 28.39 -0.22
C LEU A 252 2.40 28.54 -1.12
N ASP A 253 3.56 28.16 -0.60
CA ASP A 253 4.80 28.02 -1.37
C ASP A 253 4.88 26.63 -2.02
N LEU A 254 4.47 26.55 -3.26
CA LEU A 254 4.55 25.34 -4.07
C LEU A 254 5.74 25.34 -5.05
N SER A 255 6.71 26.21 -4.85
CA SER A 255 7.87 26.38 -5.75
C SER A 255 8.76 25.15 -5.86
N SER A 256 8.69 24.23 -4.88
CA SER A 256 9.39 22.94 -4.94
C SER A 256 8.79 21.97 -5.96
N LEU A 257 7.51 22.13 -6.30
CA LEU A 257 6.78 21.19 -7.12
C LEU A 257 7.13 21.37 -8.60
N ARG A 258 7.78 20.36 -9.17
CA ARG A 258 8.27 20.37 -10.54
C ARG A 258 7.41 19.50 -11.50
N MET A 259 6.70 18.50 -10.95
CA MET A 259 5.88 17.58 -11.74
C MET A 259 4.59 17.21 -11.00
N ILE A 260 3.48 17.22 -11.74
CA ILE A 260 2.16 16.78 -11.29
C ILE A 260 1.60 15.79 -12.31
#